data_875ff079a026c223a8f907102966458f
#
_entry.id   875ff079a026c223a8f907102966458f
#
_cell.length_a   1.000
_cell.length_b   1.000
_cell.length_c   1.000
_cell.angle_alpha   90.00
_cell.angle_beta   90.00
_cell.angle_gamma   90.00
#
_symmetry.space_group_name_H-M   'P 1'
#
loop_
_entity.id
_entity.type
_entity.pdbx_description
1 polymer ?
#
loop_
_entity_poly.entity_id
_entity_poly.type
_entity_poly.pdbx_seq_one_letter_code
_entity_poly.pdbx_strand_id
1 'polypeptide(L)'
;MGLPKKLTEMQIKFAQLLVTNEGRKTPTECAIEAGYAKERATITASELQSPRKYPLVVKYIGEIRDEYNKKYEVDYGKHIAELG
;
A
#
# COMPACT_ATOMS: atom_id res chain seq x y z
N MET A 1 -3.93 0.36 16.44
CA MET A 1 -3.05 1.38 16.00
C MET A 1 -3.75 2.40 15.09
N GLY A 2 -3.61 3.66 15.39
CA GLY A 2 -4.31 4.67 14.63
C GLY A 2 -3.62 5.03 13.33
N LEU A 3 -4.35 5.73 12.49
CA LEU A 3 -3.79 6.23 11.25
C LEU A 3 -2.88 7.42 11.52
N PRO A 4 -1.82 7.58 10.74
CA PRO A 4 -0.97 8.76 10.86
C PRO A 4 -1.79 10.03 10.64
N LYS A 5 -1.62 11.00 11.52
CA LYS A 5 -2.43 12.20 11.46
C LYS A 5 -2.11 13.08 10.25
N LYS A 6 -0.92 12.97 9.72
CA LYS A 6 -0.50 13.83 8.63
C LYS A 6 -0.83 13.30 7.25
N LEU A 7 -1.39 12.11 7.18
CA LEU A 7 -1.79 11.56 5.90
C LEU A 7 -3.19 12.01 5.55
N THR A 8 -3.39 12.33 4.27
CA THR A 8 -4.72 12.64 3.78
C THR A 8 -5.49 11.36 3.55
N GLU A 9 -6.81 11.49 3.45
CA GLU A 9 -7.64 10.32 3.15
C GLU A 9 -7.25 9.68 1.83
N MET A 10 -6.92 10.50 0.84
CA MET A 10 -6.51 9.97 -0.45
C MET A 10 -5.21 9.20 -0.36
N GLN A 11 -4.27 9.69 0.44
CA GLN A 11 -3.01 8.99 0.63
C GLN A 11 -3.22 7.67 1.33
N ILE A 12 -4.07 7.65 2.34
CA ILE A 12 -4.39 6.43 3.06
C ILE A 12 -5.04 5.42 2.13
N LYS A 13 -5.99 5.89 1.34
CA LYS A 13 -6.69 5.02 0.40
C LYS A 13 -5.74 4.46 -0.66
N PHE A 14 -4.85 5.31 -1.15
CA PHE A 14 -3.86 4.85 -2.12
C PHE A 14 -3.00 3.73 -1.53
N ALA A 15 -2.53 3.94 -0.30
CA ALA A 15 -1.68 2.93 0.35
C ALA A 15 -2.42 1.62 0.52
N GLN A 16 -3.67 1.70 0.96
CA GLN A 16 -4.47 0.49 1.16
C GLN A 16 -4.72 -0.24 -0.15
N LEU A 17 -5.07 0.51 -1.20
CA LEU A 17 -5.30 -0.10 -2.50
C LEU A 17 -4.03 -0.71 -3.06
N LEU A 18 -2.92 -0.03 -2.86
CA LEU A 18 -1.64 -0.53 -3.36
C LEU A 18 -1.28 -1.87 -2.74
N VAL A 19 -1.43 -1.97 -1.44
CA VAL A 19 -1.05 -3.19 -0.73
C VAL A 19 -2.01 -4.34 -1.05
N THR A 20 -3.31 -4.06 -1.04
CA THR A 20 -4.30 -5.13 -1.23
C THR A 20 -4.43 -5.58 -2.67
N ASN A 21 -3.91 -4.79 -3.61
CA ASN A 21 -4.02 -5.12 -5.03
C ASN A 21 -2.66 -5.34 -5.69
N GLU A 22 -1.66 -5.66 -4.91
CA GLU A 22 -0.34 -5.94 -5.47
C GLU A 22 -0.45 -7.11 -6.44
N GLY A 23 0.11 -6.89 -7.64
CA GLY A 23 0.05 -7.90 -8.67
C GLY A 23 -1.25 -7.89 -9.48
N ARG A 24 -2.23 -7.13 -9.05
CA ARG A 24 -3.51 -7.04 -9.75
C ARG A 24 -3.71 -5.69 -10.43
N LYS A 25 -3.33 -4.63 -9.72
CA LYS A 25 -3.48 -3.28 -10.24
C LYS A 25 -2.15 -2.57 -10.18
N THR A 26 -1.94 -1.70 -11.14
CA THR A 26 -0.74 -0.88 -11.14
C THR A 26 -0.88 0.23 -10.12
N PRO A 27 0.23 0.79 -9.65
CA PRO A 27 0.15 1.94 -8.75
C PRO A 27 -0.63 3.10 -9.35
N THR A 28 -0.54 3.27 -10.66
CA THR A 28 -1.30 4.33 -11.34
C THR A 28 -2.80 4.12 -11.16
N GLU A 29 -3.25 2.89 -11.33
CA GLU A 29 -4.66 2.58 -11.14
C GLU A 29 -5.10 2.81 -9.71
N CYS A 30 -4.23 2.46 -8.76
CA CYS A 30 -4.54 2.69 -7.36
C CYS A 30 -4.67 4.17 -7.06
N ALA A 31 -3.83 4.99 -7.66
CA ALA A 31 -3.91 6.43 -7.46
C ALA A 31 -5.23 6.99 -8.01
N ILE A 32 -5.64 6.51 -9.17
CA ILE A 32 -6.91 6.96 -9.77
C ILE A 32 -8.07 6.58 -8.87
N GLU A 33 -8.08 5.36 -8.37
CA GLU A 33 -9.15 4.91 -7.49
C GLU A 33 -9.15 5.64 -6.16
N ALA A 34 -7.99 6.08 -5.72
CA ALA A 34 -7.89 6.83 -4.48
C ALA A 34 -8.43 8.26 -4.63
N GLY A 35 -8.62 8.72 -5.86
CA GLY A 35 -9.20 10.02 -6.09
C GLY A 35 -8.25 11.02 -6.74
N TYR A 36 -7.05 10.61 -7.10
CA TYR A 36 -6.10 11.51 -7.73
C TYR A 36 -6.44 11.69 -9.20
N ALA A 37 -6.03 12.82 -9.75
CA ALA A 37 -6.30 13.15 -11.14
C ALA A 37 -5.68 12.11 -12.05
N LYS A 38 -6.48 11.65 -13.02
CA LYS A 38 -6.02 10.62 -13.94
C LYS A 38 -4.81 11.04 -14.73
N GLU A 39 -4.78 12.31 -15.12
CA GLU A 39 -3.69 12.83 -15.96
C GLU A 39 -2.36 12.83 -15.23
N ARG A 40 -2.38 12.91 -13.91
CA ARG A 40 -1.17 12.92 -13.11
C ARG A 40 -0.97 11.67 -12.30
N ALA A 41 -1.82 10.68 -12.51
CA ALA A 41 -1.82 9.51 -11.65
C ALA A 41 -0.50 8.76 -11.68
N THR A 42 0.13 8.67 -12.84
CA THR A 42 1.40 7.97 -12.94
C THR A 42 2.47 8.66 -12.13
N ILE A 43 2.56 9.98 -12.27
CA ILE A 43 3.54 10.76 -11.53
C ILE A 43 3.21 10.73 -10.04
N THR A 44 1.94 10.91 -9.71
CA THR A 44 1.51 10.90 -8.32
C THR A 44 1.81 9.57 -7.64
N ALA A 45 1.53 8.47 -8.32
CA ALA A 45 1.80 7.15 -7.75
C ALA A 45 3.28 6.96 -7.49
N SER A 46 4.10 7.42 -8.40
CA SER A 46 5.55 7.33 -8.23
C SER A 46 6.01 8.19 -7.06
N GLU A 47 5.49 9.41 -6.95
CA GLU A 47 5.88 10.30 -5.88
C GLU A 47 5.46 9.78 -4.51
N LEU A 48 4.25 9.23 -4.43
CA LEU A 48 3.74 8.73 -3.16
C LEU A 48 4.56 7.56 -2.64
N GLN A 49 5.26 6.88 -3.52
CA GLN A 49 6.13 5.78 -3.11
C GLN A 49 7.56 6.23 -2.86
N SER A 50 7.83 7.53 -2.99
CA SER A 50 9.16 8.07 -2.78
C SER A 50 9.35 8.44 -1.31
N PRO A 51 10.31 7.81 -0.61
CA PRO A 51 10.54 8.15 0.79
C PRO A 51 11.07 9.56 0.98
N ARG A 52 11.60 10.17 -0.07
CA ARG A 52 12.07 11.54 0.01
C ARG A 52 10.94 12.55 0.03
N LYS A 53 9.91 12.29 -0.79
CA LYS A 53 8.80 13.23 -0.92
C LYS A 53 7.68 12.95 0.07
N TYR A 54 7.39 11.69 0.30
CA TYR A 54 6.27 11.30 1.14
C TYR A 54 6.69 10.20 2.11
N PRO A 55 7.58 10.54 3.05
CA PRO A 55 8.08 9.51 3.98
C PRO A 55 6.97 8.88 4.81
N LEU A 56 5.93 9.65 5.17
CA LEU A 56 4.85 9.08 5.96
C LEU A 56 4.01 8.10 5.17
N VAL A 57 3.80 8.39 3.88
CA VAL A 57 3.05 7.47 3.03
C VAL A 57 3.82 6.17 2.86
N VAL A 58 5.12 6.27 2.60
CA VAL A 58 5.95 5.09 2.43
C VAL A 58 5.98 4.26 3.71
N LYS A 59 6.09 4.94 4.84
CA LYS A 59 6.08 4.25 6.12
C LYS A 59 4.75 3.54 6.35
N TYR A 60 3.65 4.20 6.04
CA TYR A 60 2.34 3.61 6.21
C TYR A 60 2.15 2.41 5.29
N ILE A 61 2.61 2.54 4.03
CA ILE A 61 2.55 1.42 3.10
C ILE A 61 3.29 0.22 3.66
N GLY A 62 4.48 0.46 4.21
CA GLY A 62 5.27 -0.61 4.79
C GLY A 62 4.57 -1.27 5.96
N GLU A 63 3.91 -0.46 6.81
CA GLU A 63 3.23 -0.98 7.97
C GLU A 63 2.05 -1.87 7.60
N ILE A 64 1.22 -1.40 6.67
CA ILE A 64 0.06 -2.21 6.29
C ILE A 64 0.46 -3.40 5.44
N ARG A 65 1.53 -3.26 4.66
CA ARG A 65 2.04 -4.41 3.90
C ARG A 65 2.55 -5.48 4.85
N ASP A 66 3.21 -5.06 5.89
CA ASP A 66 3.73 -6.00 6.88
C ASP A 66 2.60 -6.72 7.60
N GLU A 67 1.56 -5.99 7.99
CA GLU A 67 0.41 -6.61 8.62
C GLU A 67 -0.32 -7.56 7.68
N TYR A 68 -0.45 -7.14 6.44
CA TYR A 68 -1.12 -7.95 5.44
C TYR A 68 -0.36 -9.25 5.20
N ASN A 69 0.94 -9.15 5.02
CA ASN A 69 1.78 -10.32 4.79
C ASN A 69 1.83 -11.22 6.01
N LYS A 70 1.86 -10.61 7.17
CA LYS A 70 1.90 -11.38 8.42
C LYS A 70 0.66 -12.23 8.58
N LYS A 71 -0.49 -11.66 8.24
CA LYS A 71 -1.76 -12.35 8.33
C LYS A 71 -1.78 -13.57 7.42
N TYR A 72 -1.32 -13.39 6.20
CA TYR A 72 -1.31 -14.48 5.23
C TYR A 72 -0.14 -15.42 5.46
N GLU A 73 0.95 -14.89 5.97
CA GLU A 73 2.12 -15.69 6.25
C GLU A 73 1.87 -16.73 7.32
N VAL A 74 1.07 -16.37 8.31
CA VAL A 74 0.75 -17.32 9.38
C VAL A 74 0.09 -18.55 8.81
N ASP A 75 -0.94 -18.37 7.98
CA ASP A 75 -1.63 -19.48 7.35
C ASP A 75 -0.72 -20.24 6.40
N TYR A 76 -0.01 -19.48 5.61
CA TYR A 76 0.84 -20.05 4.59
C TYR A 76 2.02 -20.78 5.20
N GLY A 77 2.63 -20.19 6.21
CA GLY A 77 3.74 -20.81 6.90
C GLY A 77 3.32 -22.09 7.58
N LYS A 78 2.15 -22.09 8.15
CA LYS A 78 1.62 -23.27 8.80
C LYS A 78 1.44 -24.41 7.82
N HIS A 79 0.91 -24.06 6.66
CA HIS A 79 0.72 -25.05 5.61
C HIS A 79 2.04 -25.62 5.13
N ILE A 80 3.01 -24.74 4.94
CA ILE A 80 4.32 -25.17 4.49
C ILE A 80 5.00 -26.06 5.54
N ALA A 81 4.81 -25.70 6.79
CA ALA A 81 5.40 -26.48 7.85
C ALA A 81 4.87 -27.91 7.87
N GLU A 82 3.59 -28.05 7.55
CA GLU A 82 3.02 -29.38 7.50
C GLU A 82 3.56 -30.20 6.34
N LEU A 83 3.78 -29.52 5.23
CA LEU A 83 4.33 -30.20 4.07
C LEU A 83 5.81 -30.50 4.25
N GLY A 84 6.48 -29.63 4.97
CA GLY A 84 7.90 -29.82 5.21
C GLY A 84 8.15 -30.76 6.33
#